data_eaadcd0897ce2c61e3d2f76315cc3324
#
_entry.id   eaadcd0897ce2c61e3d2f76315cc3324
#
_cell.length_a   1.000
_cell.length_b   1.000
_cell.length_c   1.000
_cell.angle_alpha   90.00
_cell.angle_beta   90.00
_cell.angle_gamma   90.00
#
_symmetry.space_group_name_H-M   'P 1'
#
loop_
_entity.id
_entity.type
_entity.pdbx_description
1 polymer ?
#
loop_
_entity_poly.entity_id
_entity_poly.type
_entity_poly.pdbx_seq_one_letter_code
_entity_poly.pdbx_strand_id
1 'polypeptide(L)'
;MFDQTTLERYADVLLWGLERGRGHPYRKSDFVLVRFALPLAEEICARLHERGQIPVPRMAHTPRMEHDFYTLANNKRLTTLIPGERELQNRLNGTISLLAPQSLSHLASVPAENIALAQRARAPLTAIARTREQMGTYGWTLCLWPTPALAGWAGMDVEAYAKEIARACHLGEADPVARWRRIAKEAEALRTALDALGDVVLHVESDDGTDLRLSVGQQRRWAGVTGRNIPSFELYVSPDWRTVEGSYVADLPSFRSGNITSGIRLTFRKGVVTALAAEKGEAFAAGQTSIDAGAARVGEFALVDKRFSPISRFMANTLFDENHGGENGSMHIALGQSYANTFAGAAPDFDEATRERLGFNTSTLHWDMVATPPRRVTAHLHGGKRTTIYEDGMFRIL
;
A
#
# COMPACT_ATOMS: atom_id res chain seq x y z
N MET A 1 -24.27 -5.82 6.84
CA MET A 1 -23.29 -6.72 6.16
C MET A 1 -23.62 -6.68 4.68
N PHE A 2 -22.73 -7.07 3.76
CA PHE A 2 -22.97 -6.98 2.31
C PHE A 2 -24.07 -7.95 1.87
N ASP A 3 -24.96 -7.48 1.02
CA ASP A 3 -25.95 -8.31 0.31
C ASP A 3 -25.30 -9.00 -0.92
N GLN A 4 -26.03 -9.91 -1.55
CA GLN A 4 -25.52 -10.70 -2.66
C GLN A 4 -25.03 -9.82 -3.83
N THR A 5 -25.79 -8.80 -4.20
CA THR A 5 -25.40 -7.87 -5.27
C THR A 5 -24.10 -7.13 -4.96
N THR A 6 -23.92 -6.72 -3.70
CA THR A 6 -22.67 -6.07 -3.25
C THR A 6 -21.49 -7.04 -3.29
N LEU A 7 -21.68 -8.31 -2.92
CA LEU A 7 -20.65 -9.34 -3.01
C LEU A 7 -20.22 -9.61 -4.45
N GLU A 8 -21.17 -9.74 -5.37
CA GLU A 8 -20.92 -9.92 -6.80
C GLU A 8 -20.10 -8.76 -7.37
N ARG A 9 -20.50 -7.53 -7.08
CA ARG A 9 -19.79 -6.33 -7.51
C ARG A 9 -18.38 -6.25 -6.91
N TYR A 10 -18.22 -6.65 -5.65
CA TYR A 10 -16.91 -6.66 -5.01
C TYR A 10 -15.99 -7.70 -5.65
N ALA A 11 -16.51 -8.91 -5.94
CA ALA A 11 -15.75 -9.92 -6.66
C ALA A 11 -15.33 -9.43 -8.06
N ASP A 12 -16.21 -8.78 -8.81
CA ASP A 12 -15.89 -8.24 -10.13
C ASP A 12 -14.81 -7.15 -10.06
N VAL A 13 -14.86 -6.26 -9.07
CA VAL A 13 -13.81 -5.24 -8.84
C VAL A 13 -12.47 -5.89 -8.51
N LEU A 14 -12.45 -6.94 -7.69
CA LEU A 14 -11.22 -7.65 -7.34
C LEU A 14 -10.63 -8.40 -8.53
N LEU A 15 -11.46 -9.00 -9.37
CA LEU A 15 -11.01 -9.64 -10.60
C LEU A 15 -10.46 -8.61 -11.60
N TRP A 16 -11.10 -7.46 -11.73
CA TRP A 16 -10.54 -6.36 -12.49
C TRP A 16 -9.19 -5.90 -11.93
N GLY A 17 -9.08 -5.74 -10.61
CA GLY A 17 -7.83 -5.38 -9.94
C GLY A 17 -6.73 -6.40 -10.19
N LEU A 18 -7.05 -7.69 -10.09
CA LEU A 18 -6.13 -8.79 -10.36
C LEU A 18 -5.62 -8.77 -11.82
N GLU A 19 -6.51 -8.54 -12.79
CA GLU A 19 -6.17 -8.42 -14.21
C GLU A 19 -5.27 -7.19 -14.46
N ARG A 20 -5.62 -6.06 -13.87
CA ARG A 20 -4.84 -4.82 -14.01
C ARG A 20 -3.44 -4.93 -13.38
N GLY A 21 -3.31 -5.63 -12.27
CA GLY A 21 -2.05 -5.86 -11.58
C GLY A 21 -1.07 -6.78 -12.30
N ARG A 22 -1.46 -7.37 -13.44
CA ARG A 22 -0.66 -8.32 -14.21
C ARG A 22 -0.28 -7.77 -15.59
N GLY A 23 0.94 -8.03 -16.04
CA GLY A 23 1.42 -7.59 -17.35
C GLY A 23 0.88 -8.37 -18.55
N HIS A 24 0.32 -9.58 -18.32
CA HIS A 24 -0.22 -10.44 -19.36
C HIS A 24 -1.64 -10.92 -19.02
N PRO A 25 -2.53 -11.07 -20.01
CA PRO A 25 -3.89 -11.60 -19.78
C PRO A 25 -3.88 -12.96 -19.08
N TYR A 26 -4.89 -13.19 -18.23
CA TYR A 26 -5.14 -14.50 -17.65
C TYR A 26 -5.66 -15.48 -18.70
N ARG A 27 -5.23 -16.73 -18.59
CA ARG A 27 -5.62 -17.82 -19.49
C ARG A 27 -6.58 -18.75 -18.75
N LYS A 28 -7.34 -19.53 -19.51
CA LYS A 28 -8.05 -20.70 -18.97
C LYS A 28 -7.04 -21.61 -18.27
N SER A 29 -7.42 -22.17 -17.15
CA SER A 29 -6.60 -23.03 -16.31
C SER A 29 -5.45 -22.34 -15.54
N ASP A 30 -5.37 -21.00 -15.54
CA ASP A 30 -4.47 -20.27 -14.63
C ASP A 30 -4.91 -20.50 -13.18
N PHE A 31 -3.93 -20.71 -12.30
CA PHE A 31 -4.17 -20.92 -10.86
C PHE A 31 -4.20 -19.58 -10.12
N VAL A 32 -5.31 -19.32 -9.42
CA VAL A 32 -5.46 -18.11 -8.60
C VAL A 32 -5.67 -18.49 -7.14
N LEU A 33 -4.73 -18.09 -6.29
CA LEU A 33 -4.85 -18.28 -4.86
C LEU A 33 -5.85 -17.26 -4.29
N VAL A 34 -6.86 -17.74 -3.58
CA VAL A 34 -7.81 -16.89 -2.85
C VAL A 34 -7.57 -17.10 -1.35
N ARG A 35 -7.02 -16.07 -0.70
CA ARG A 35 -6.91 -16.00 0.76
C ARG A 35 -8.12 -15.29 1.28
N PHE A 36 -8.93 -15.94 2.10
CA PHE A 36 -10.30 -15.54 2.23
C PHE A 36 -10.82 -15.22 3.63
N ALA A 37 -11.88 -14.40 3.60
CA ALA A 37 -12.96 -14.35 4.55
C ALA A 37 -14.28 -14.64 3.80
N LEU A 38 -15.08 -15.58 4.30
CA LEU A 38 -16.41 -15.90 3.75
C LEU A 38 -17.39 -14.74 4.02
N PRO A 39 -18.39 -14.48 3.16
CA PRO A 39 -18.80 -15.19 1.95
C PRO A 39 -18.19 -14.64 0.64
N LEU A 40 -17.45 -13.54 0.66
CA LEU A 40 -16.87 -12.95 -0.56
C LEU A 40 -15.94 -13.93 -1.30
N ALA A 41 -15.28 -14.83 -0.58
CA ALA A 41 -14.44 -15.84 -1.20
C ALA A 41 -15.22 -16.84 -2.06
N GLU A 42 -16.46 -17.17 -1.67
CA GLU A 42 -17.33 -18.08 -2.44
C GLU A 42 -17.66 -17.43 -3.78
N GLU A 43 -18.04 -16.16 -3.78
CA GLU A 43 -18.35 -15.41 -4.99
C GLU A 43 -17.13 -15.27 -5.91
N ILE A 44 -15.95 -14.97 -5.35
CA ILE A 44 -14.69 -14.90 -6.12
C ILE A 44 -14.38 -16.26 -6.77
N CYS A 45 -14.52 -17.37 -6.05
CA CYS A 45 -14.27 -18.70 -6.59
C CYS A 45 -15.25 -19.04 -7.71
N ALA A 46 -16.53 -18.72 -7.57
CA ALA A 46 -17.53 -18.90 -8.62
C ALA A 46 -17.15 -18.12 -9.89
N ARG A 47 -16.83 -16.85 -9.78
CA ARG A 47 -16.38 -16.01 -10.91
C ARG A 47 -15.10 -16.52 -11.57
N LEU A 48 -14.15 -17.05 -10.81
CA LEU A 48 -12.94 -17.66 -11.36
C LEU A 48 -13.26 -18.91 -12.18
N HIS A 49 -14.15 -19.78 -11.67
CA HIS A 49 -14.61 -20.95 -12.41
C HIS A 49 -15.33 -20.58 -13.71
N GLU A 50 -16.23 -19.59 -13.71
CA GLU A 50 -16.90 -19.07 -14.90
C GLU A 50 -15.92 -18.57 -15.96
N ARG A 51 -14.77 -18.03 -15.56
CA ARG A 51 -13.69 -17.60 -16.44
C ARG A 51 -12.73 -18.74 -16.86
N GLY A 52 -12.99 -19.96 -16.40
CA GLY A 52 -12.17 -21.14 -16.66
C GLY A 52 -10.85 -21.17 -15.91
N GLN A 53 -10.70 -20.36 -14.87
CA GLN A 53 -9.54 -20.34 -14.00
C GLN A 53 -9.72 -21.32 -12.83
N ILE A 54 -8.63 -21.67 -12.17
CA ILE A 54 -8.64 -22.64 -11.07
C ILE A 54 -8.40 -21.89 -9.76
N PRO A 55 -9.43 -21.65 -8.93
CA PRO A 55 -9.23 -21.08 -7.61
C PRO A 55 -8.51 -22.07 -6.69
N VAL A 56 -7.63 -21.54 -5.86
CA VAL A 56 -6.95 -22.27 -4.78
C VAL A 56 -7.31 -21.60 -3.45
N PRO A 57 -8.44 -21.98 -2.83
CA PRO A 57 -8.86 -21.35 -1.58
C PRO A 57 -7.93 -21.73 -0.42
N ARG A 58 -7.58 -20.76 0.42
CA ARG A 58 -6.75 -20.93 1.61
C ARG A 58 -7.34 -20.14 2.76
N MET A 59 -7.63 -20.81 3.87
CA MET A 59 -8.08 -20.17 5.09
C MET A 59 -6.98 -19.27 5.67
N ALA A 60 -7.37 -18.05 6.09
CA ALA A 60 -6.48 -17.20 6.87
C ALA A 60 -6.34 -17.76 8.29
N HIS A 61 -5.18 -17.56 8.93
CA HIS A 61 -4.99 -17.92 10.31
C HIS A 61 -5.88 -17.04 11.22
N THR A 62 -6.47 -17.65 12.23
CA THR A 62 -7.10 -16.87 13.30
C THR A 62 -6.02 -16.19 14.16
N PRO A 63 -6.35 -15.12 14.92
CA PRO A 63 -5.40 -14.49 15.83
C PRO A 63 -4.73 -15.48 16.80
N ARG A 64 -5.49 -16.45 17.29
CA ARG A 64 -4.94 -17.49 18.17
C ARG A 64 -3.97 -18.41 17.43
N MET A 65 -4.32 -18.90 16.25
CA MET A 65 -3.43 -19.75 15.45
C MET A 65 -2.11 -19.05 15.13
N GLU A 66 -2.19 -17.76 14.82
CA GLU A 66 -1.00 -16.97 14.50
C GLU A 66 -0.14 -16.69 15.73
N HIS A 67 -0.76 -16.30 16.85
CA HIS A 67 -0.10 -16.12 18.14
C HIS A 67 0.58 -17.42 18.59
N ASP A 68 -0.15 -18.55 18.60
CA ASP A 68 0.34 -19.85 19.04
C ASP A 68 1.50 -20.33 18.15
N PHE A 69 1.44 -20.08 16.84
CA PHE A 69 2.56 -20.38 15.95
C PHE A 69 3.85 -19.66 16.36
N TYR A 70 3.78 -18.36 16.65
CA TYR A 70 4.97 -17.58 17.01
C TYR A 70 5.45 -17.82 18.44
N THR A 71 4.58 -18.25 19.36
CA THR A 71 4.94 -18.44 20.78
C THR A 71 5.31 -19.88 21.12
N LEU A 72 4.68 -20.88 20.48
CA LEU A 72 4.87 -22.30 20.78
C LEU A 72 5.85 -23.00 19.85
N ALA A 73 6.14 -22.43 18.68
CA ALA A 73 7.10 -23.04 17.76
C ALA A 73 8.54 -22.67 18.13
N ASN A 74 9.42 -23.65 18.12
CA ASN A 74 10.87 -23.41 18.20
C ASN A 74 11.42 -22.91 16.86
N ASN A 75 12.68 -22.46 16.84
CA ASN A 75 13.32 -21.90 15.64
C ASN A 75 13.23 -22.83 14.40
N LYS A 76 13.40 -24.14 14.58
CA LYS A 76 13.27 -25.10 13.50
C LYS A 76 11.86 -25.08 12.89
N ARG A 77 10.81 -25.05 13.72
CA ARG A 77 9.42 -25.02 13.25
C ARG A 77 9.07 -23.65 12.63
N LEU A 78 9.54 -22.54 13.21
CA LEU A 78 9.36 -21.21 12.63
C LEU A 78 9.96 -21.07 11.23
N THR A 79 11.07 -21.78 10.96
CA THR A 79 11.77 -21.71 9.67
C THR A 79 11.39 -22.83 8.69
N THR A 80 10.60 -23.79 9.09
CA THR A 80 10.17 -24.88 8.21
C THR A 80 9.12 -24.38 7.21
N LEU A 81 9.39 -24.56 5.93
CA LEU A 81 8.39 -24.36 4.88
C LEU A 81 7.50 -25.60 4.77
N ILE A 82 6.22 -25.41 4.58
CA ILE A 82 5.26 -26.51 4.39
C ILE A 82 5.57 -27.21 3.07
N PRO A 83 5.58 -28.56 3.02
CA PRO A 83 5.76 -29.29 1.79
C PRO A 83 4.79 -28.85 0.70
N GLY A 84 5.29 -28.65 -0.52
CA GLY A 84 4.50 -28.19 -1.66
C GLY A 84 4.33 -26.65 -1.77
N GLU A 85 4.66 -25.84 -0.74
CA GLU A 85 4.53 -24.38 -0.83
C GLU A 85 5.36 -23.76 -1.96
N ARG A 86 6.61 -24.21 -2.13
CA ARG A 86 7.47 -23.73 -3.22
C ARG A 86 6.93 -24.12 -4.59
N GLU A 87 6.44 -25.34 -4.75
CA GLU A 87 5.84 -25.80 -6.00
C GLU A 87 4.57 -25.01 -6.31
N LEU A 88 3.68 -24.86 -5.32
CA LEU A 88 2.48 -24.03 -5.46
C LEU A 88 2.85 -22.61 -5.89
N GLN A 89 3.79 -21.95 -5.19
CA GLN A 89 4.21 -20.57 -5.50
C GLN A 89 4.78 -20.44 -6.93
N ASN A 90 5.48 -21.45 -7.43
CA ASN A 90 5.97 -21.49 -8.81
C ASN A 90 4.84 -21.62 -9.84
N ARG A 91 3.69 -22.18 -9.48
CA ARG A 91 2.57 -22.45 -10.39
C ARG A 91 1.44 -21.41 -10.30
N LEU A 92 1.33 -20.68 -9.20
CA LEU A 92 0.30 -19.64 -9.05
C LEU A 92 0.46 -18.56 -10.11
N ASN A 93 -0.63 -18.16 -10.73
CA ASN A 93 -0.70 -17.05 -11.69
C ASN A 93 -1.25 -15.77 -11.05
N GLY A 94 -1.91 -15.90 -9.90
CA GLY A 94 -2.40 -14.76 -9.16
C GLY A 94 -2.75 -15.07 -7.70
N THR A 95 -2.92 -14.00 -6.92
CA THR A 95 -3.41 -14.07 -5.54
C THR A 95 -4.43 -12.97 -5.29
N ILE A 96 -5.57 -13.33 -4.69
CA ILE A 96 -6.54 -12.40 -4.12
C ILE A 96 -6.51 -12.58 -2.61
N SER A 97 -6.22 -11.51 -1.88
CA SER A 97 -6.14 -11.52 -0.42
C SER A 97 -7.28 -10.71 0.18
N LEU A 98 -8.15 -11.37 0.94
CA LEU A 98 -9.22 -10.73 1.70
C LEU A 98 -8.71 -10.48 3.12
N LEU A 99 -8.40 -9.23 3.46
CA LEU A 99 -7.91 -8.86 4.78
C LEU A 99 -9.11 -8.75 5.74
N ALA A 100 -9.17 -9.64 6.71
CA ALA A 100 -10.26 -9.69 7.70
C ALA A 100 -9.69 -9.85 9.13
N PRO A 101 -8.89 -8.89 9.62
CA PRO A 101 -8.25 -9.02 10.92
C PRO A 101 -9.30 -9.03 12.03
N GLN A 102 -9.32 -10.12 12.82
CA GLN A 102 -10.19 -10.26 14.00
C GLN A 102 -9.57 -9.64 15.25
N SER A 103 -8.31 -9.25 15.20
CA SER A 103 -7.57 -8.52 16.23
C SER A 103 -6.45 -7.74 15.56
N LEU A 104 -6.16 -6.54 16.05
CA LEU A 104 -5.02 -5.72 15.60
C LEU A 104 -3.83 -5.78 16.58
N SER A 105 -4.00 -6.41 17.75
CA SER A 105 -3.00 -6.42 18.82
C SER A 105 -2.60 -7.81 19.32
N HIS A 106 -3.09 -8.89 18.69
CA HIS A 106 -2.84 -10.26 19.15
C HIS A 106 -1.36 -10.69 19.11
N LEU A 107 -0.54 -10.00 18.36
CA LEU A 107 0.92 -10.24 18.30
C LEU A 107 1.74 -9.28 19.19
N ALA A 108 1.11 -8.38 19.94
CA ALA A 108 1.81 -7.39 20.76
C ALA A 108 2.73 -8.01 21.84
N SER A 109 2.38 -9.20 22.35
CA SER A 109 3.19 -9.94 23.32
C SER A 109 4.17 -10.94 22.69
N VAL A 110 4.14 -11.10 21.37
CA VAL A 110 5.02 -12.07 20.67
C VAL A 110 6.42 -11.47 20.52
N PRO A 111 7.49 -12.25 20.80
CA PRO A 111 8.85 -11.79 20.54
C PRO A 111 9.04 -11.41 19.07
N ALA A 112 9.45 -10.16 18.81
CA ALA A 112 9.63 -9.64 17.44
C ALA A 112 10.64 -10.48 16.62
N GLU A 113 11.62 -11.08 17.28
CA GLU A 113 12.62 -11.98 16.70
C GLU A 113 11.98 -13.24 16.09
N ASN A 114 10.94 -13.82 16.70
CA ASN A 114 10.24 -15.00 16.19
C ASN A 114 9.49 -14.66 14.91
N ILE A 115 8.82 -13.51 14.87
CA ILE A 115 8.13 -13.00 13.67
C ILE A 115 9.15 -12.78 12.55
N ALA A 116 10.25 -12.09 12.85
CA ALA A 116 11.31 -11.80 11.88
C ALA A 116 11.97 -13.09 11.35
N LEU A 117 12.19 -14.09 12.21
CA LEU A 117 12.75 -15.38 11.82
C LEU A 117 11.83 -16.11 10.82
N ALA A 118 10.55 -16.20 11.11
CA ALA A 118 9.58 -16.84 10.23
C ALA A 118 9.41 -16.08 8.90
N GLN A 119 9.44 -14.76 8.91
CA GLN A 119 9.40 -13.95 7.69
C GLN A 119 10.62 -14.18 6.81
N ARG A 120 11.84 -14.19 7.39
CA ARG A 120 13.08 -14.50 6.64
C ARG A 120 13.04 -15.88 6.01
N ALA A 121 12.50 -16.88 6.70
CA ALA A 121 12.37 -18.22 6.15
C ALA A 121 11.46 -18.30 4.92
N ARG A 122 10.47 -17.39 4.84
CA ARG A 122 9.54 -17.29 3.69
C ARG A 122 10.03 -16.38 2.57
N ALA A 123 11.14 -15.67 2.76
CA ALA A 123 11.71 -14.79 1.74
C ALA A 123 11.92 -15.45 0.36
N PRO A 124 12.35 -16.74 0.25
CA PRO A 124 12.46 -17.41 -1.03
C PRO A 124 11.12 -17.56 -1.79
N LEU A 125 10.01 -17.74 -1.07
CA LEU A 125 8.67 -17.82 -1.69
C LEU A 125 8.23 -16.44 -2.21
N THR A 126 8.49 -15.40 -1.44
CA THR A 126 8.22 -14.02 -1.84
C THR A 126 9.07 -13.63 -3.07
N ALA A 127 10.33 -14.07 -3.12
CA ALA A 127 11.20 -13.82 -4.27
C ALA A 127 10.66 -14.46 -5.56
N ILE A 128 10.11 -15.69 -5.49
CA ILE A 128 9.45 -16.33 -6.63
C ILE A 128 8.29 -15.48 -7.15
N ALA A 129 7.39 -15.04 -6.26
CA ALA A 129 6.26 -14.19 -6.62
C ALA A 129 6.72 -12.88 -7.27
N ARG A 130 7.70 -12.22 -6.66
CA ARG A 130 8.25 -10.94 -7.16
C ARG A 130 8.87 -11.08 -8.55
N THR A 131 9.68 -12.12 -8.78
CA THR A 131 10.27 -12.37 -10.10
C THR A 131 9.19 -12.60 -11.15
N ARG A 132 8.18 -13.38 -10.85
CA ARG A 132 7.08 -13.67 -11.79
C ARG A 132 6.18 -12.45 -12.01
N GLU A 133 6.00 -11.58 -11.02
CA GLU A 133 5.33 -10.31 -11.14
C GLU A 133 6.09 -9.37 -12.10
N GLN A 134 7.41 -9.26 -11.94
CA GLN A 134 8.27 -8.48 -12.84
C GLN A 134 8.21 -8.99 -14.30
N MET A 135 8.07 -10.31 -14.47
CA MET A 135 7.88 -10.94 -15.79
C MET A 135 6.42 -10.79 -16.32
N GLY A 136 5.51 -10.17 -15.57
CA GLY A 136 4.10 -10.02 -15.95
C GLY A 136 3.29 -11.32 -15.93
N THR A 137 3.80 -12.41 -15.35
CA THR A 137 3.16 -13.74 -15.33
C THR A 137 2.43 -14.03 -14.01
N TYR A 138 2.52 -13.13 -13.05
CA TYR A 138 1.83 -13.21 -11.77
C TYR A 138 1.21 -11.84 -11.43
N GLY A 139 -0.04 -11.83 -10.99
CA GLY A 139 -0.74 -10.66 -10.50
C GLY A 139 -1.23 -10.86 -9.08
N TRP A 140 -1.48 -9.77 -8.36
CA TRP A 140 -2.12 -9.86 -7.06
C TRP A 140 -3.04 -8.66 -6.82
N THR A 141 -4.03 -8.89 -6.00
CA THR A 141 -4.92 -7.84 -5.48
C THR A 141 -5.30 -8.17 -4.05
N LEU A 142 -5.61 -7.15 -3.29
CA LEU A 142 -6.14 -7.31 -1.94
C LEU A 142 -7.25 -6.30 -1.66
N CYS A 143 -8.11 -6.65 -0.72
CA CYS A 143 -9.16 -5.77 -0.21
C CYS A 143 -9.39 -6.02 1.28
N LEU A 144 -10.21 -5.17 1.88
CA LEU A 144 -10.58 -5.24 3.28
C LEU A 144 -11.98 -5.82 3.44
N TRP A 145 -12.14 -6.74 4.39
CA TRP A 145 -13.44 -7.21 4.87
C TRP A 145 -13.78 -6.56 6.21
N PRO A 146 -15.03 -6.11 6.44
CA PRO A 146 -15.42 -5.48 7.69
C PRO A 146 -15.37 -6.48 8.86
N THR A 147 -14.69 -6.09 9.93
CA THR A 147 -14.61 -6.88 11.17
C THR A 147 -14.93 -6.02 12.38
N PRO A 148 -15.42 -6.61 13.48
CA PRO A 148 -15.64 -5.87 14.73
C PRO A 148 -14.37 -5.20 15.26
N ALA A 149 -13.21 -5.81 15.06
CA ALA A 149 -11.93 -5.25 15.48
C ALA A 149 -11.60 -3.95 14.74
N LEU A 150 -11.70 -3.94 13.41
CA LEU A 150 -11.47 -2.74 12.59
C LEU A 150 -12.49 -1.65 12.91
N ALA A 151 -13.78 -2.02 12.92
CA ALA A 151 -14.87 -1.08 13.20
C ALA A 151 -14.70 -0.41 14.57
N GLY A 152 -14.40 -1.21 15.62
CA GLY A 152 -14.16 -0.69 16.96
C GLY A 152 -12.99 0.29 17.05
N TRP A 153 -11.87 0.01 16.38
CA TRP A 153 -10.73 0.93 16.33
C TRP A 153 -11.01 2.19 15.51
N ALA A 154 -11.88 2.09 14.50
CA ALA A 154 -12.34 3.23 13.71
C ALA A 154 -13.48 4.02 14.39
N GLY A 155 -13.91 3.62 15.58
CA GLY A 155 -15.02 4.27 16.29
C GLY A 155 -16.38 4.08 15.62
N MET A 156 -16.59 2.96 14.92
CA MET A 156 -17.80 2.64 14.17
C MET A 156 -18.37 1.26 14.61
N ASP A 157 -19.66 1.04 14.36
CA ASP A 157 -20.18 -0.32 14.30
C ASP A 157 -19.80 -1.00 12.97
N VAL A 158 -19.94 -2.33 12.92
CA VAL A 158 -19.53 -3.13 11.74
C VAL A 158 -20.34 -2.79 10.49
N GLU A 159 -21.60 -2.40 10.64
CA GLU A 159 -22.44 -2.05 9.51
C GLU A 159 -22.04 -0.71 8.90
N ALA A 160 -21.79 0.30 9.74
CA ALA A 160 -21.26 1.59 9.29
C ALA A 160 -19.89 1.41 8.61
N TYR A 161 -19.02 0.58 9.19
CA TYR A 161 -17.71 0.26 8.61
C TYR A 161 -17.84 -0.44 7.25
N ALA A 162 -18.78 -1.39 7.10
CA ALA A 162 -19.06 -2.05 5.83
C ALA A 162 -19.57 -1.06 4.76
N LYS A 163 -20.41 -0.10 5.15
CA LYS A 163 -20.90 0.97 4.24
C LYS A 163 -19.75 1.85 3.75
N GLU A 164 -18.76 2.17 4.61
CA GLU A 164 -17.58 2.92 4.20
C GLU A 164 -16.72 2.13 3.20
N ILE A 165 -16.52 0.82 3.42
CA ILE A 165 -15.84 -0.04 2.45
C ILE A 165 -16.61 -0.05 1.11
N ALA A 166 -17.91 -0.28 1.14
CA ALA A 166 -18.73 -0.31 -0.07
C ALA A 166 -18.64 1.02 -0.85
N ARG A 167 -18.69 2.15 -0.14
CA ARG A 167 -18.54 3.50 -0.72
C ARG A 167 -17.15 3.69 -1.33
N ALA A 168 -16.09 3.34 -0.60
CA ALA A 168 -14.71 3.46 -1.06
C ALA A 168 -14.43 2.59 -2.30
N CYS A 169 -15.03 1.40 -2.37
CA CYS A 169 -14.87 0.48 -3.50
C CYS A 169 -15.91 0.70 -4.62
N HIS A 170 -16.77 1.75 -4.52
CA HIS A 170 -17.84 2.08 -5.47
C HIS A 170 -18.87 0.95 -5.68
N LEU A 171 -19.08 0.07 -4.67
CA LEU A 171 -19.94 -1.11 -4.82
C LEU A 171 -21.44 -0.77 -4.92
N GLY A 172 -21.84 0.45 -4.59
CA GLY A 172 -23.20 0.95 -4.78
C GLY A 172 -23.55 1.32 -6.22
N GLU A 173 -22.55 1.48 -7.11
CA GLU A 173 -22.78 1.81 -8.51
C GLU A 173 -23.28 0.59 -9.31
N ALA A 174 -24.01 0.83 -10.39
CA ALA A 174 -24.55 -0.24 -11.25
C ALA A 174 -23.41 -1.05 -11.90
N ASP A 175 -22.33 -0.38 -12.31
CA ASP A 175 -21.11 -0.99 -12.84
C ASP A 175 -19.87 -0.37 -12.14
N PRO A 176 -19.47 -0.93 -11.00
CA PRO A 176 -18.30 -0.45 -10.27
C PRO A 176 -17.00 -0.67 -11.05
N VAL A 177 -16.91 -1.68 -11.90
CA VAL A 177 -15.72 -1.90 -12.75
C VAL A 177 -15.56 -0.79 -13.78
N ALA A 178 -16.64 -0.32 -14.40
CA ALA A 178 -16.60 0.84 -15.30
C ALA A 178 -16.15 2.10 -14.55
N ARG A 179 -16.59 2.28 -13.29
CA ARG A 179 -16.11 3.38 -12.44
C ARG A 179 -14.61 3.30 -12.22
N TRP A 180 -14.09 2.15 -11.82
CA TRP A 180 -12.66 1.93 -11.62
C TRP A 180 -11.84 2.13 -12.90
N ARG A 181 -12.34 1.70 -14.06
CA ARG A 181 -11.69 1.95 -15.35
C ARG A 181 -11.59 3.44 -15.66
N ARG A 182 -12.61 4.22 -15.33
CA ARG A 182 -12.61 5.68 -15.49
C ARG A 182 -11.59 6.34 -14.58
N ILE A 183 -11.59 6.01 -13.28
CA ILE A 183 -10.60 6.50 -12.32
C ILE A 183 -9.17 6.17 -12.80
N ALA A 184 -8.95 4.93 -13.24
CA ALA A 184 -7.65 4.51 -13.74
C ALA A 184 -7.21 5.29 -14.98
N LYS A 185 -8.13 5.65 -15.89
CA LYS A 185 -7.85 6.48 -17.06
C LYS A 185 -7.50 7.91 -16.68
N GLU A 186 -8.24 8.51 -15.75
CA GLU A 186 -7.99 9.85 -15.25
C GLU A 186 -6.66 9.92 -14.50
N ALA A 187 -6.37 8.93 -13.65
CA ALA A 187 -5.09 8.78 -12.96
C ALA A 187 -3.91 8.62 -13.94
N GLU A 188 -4.10 7.89 -15.05
CA GLU A 188 -3.10 7.75 -16.11
C GLU A 188 -2.77 9.08 -16.78
N ALA A 189 -3.78 9.91 -17.05
CA ALA A 189 -3.56 11.24 -17.63
C ALA A 189 -2.75 12.13 -16.68
N LEU A 190 -3.09 12.15 -15.39
CA LEU A 190 -2.34 12.87 -14.36
C LEU A 190 -0.91 12.37 -14.23
N ARG A 191 -0.73 11.05 -14.21
CA ARG A 191 0.58 10.42 -14.13
C ARG A 191 1.46 10.81 -15.32
N THR A 192 0.91 10.78 -16.53
CA THR A 192 1.62 11.21 -17.74
C THR A 192 2.04 12.68 -17.66
N ALA A 193 1.19 13.55 -17.15
CA ALA A 193 1.51 14.97 -16.97
C ALA A 193 2.59 15.17 -15.88
N LEU A 194 2.55 14.41 -14.80
CA LEU A 194 3.58 14.43 -13.76
C LEU A 194 4.92 13.89 -14.27
N ASP A 195 4.91 12.80 -15.04
CA ASP A 195 6.11 12.22 -15.63
C ASP A 195 6.79 13.19 -16.63
N ALA A 196 5.99 14.00 -17.32
CA ALA A 196 6.50 15.02 -18.26
C ALA A 196 7.27 16.15 -17.57
N LEU A 197 7.14 16.34 -16.26
CA LEU A 197 7.95 17.30 -15.50
C LEU A 197 9.42 16.82 -15.36
N GLY A 198 9.66 15.52 -15.45
CA GLY A 198 10.98 14.92 -15.29
C GLY A 198 11.53 14.99 -13.86
N ASP A 199 12.85 15.18 -13.74
CA ASP A 199 13.51 15.35 -12.46
C ASP A 199 13.29 16.76 -11.93
N VAL A 200 12.43 16.88 -10.92
CA VAL A 200 12.04 18.15 -10.29
C VAL A 200 12.17 18.07 -8.78
N VAL A 201 12.40 19.20 -8.15
CA VAL A 201 12.30 19.31 -6.69
C VAL A 201 10.85 19.67 -6.34
N LEU A 202 10.22 18.82 -5.55
CA LEU A 202 8.92 19.10 -4.96
C LEU A 202 9.11 19.83 -3.63
N HIS A 203 8.34 20.88 -3.43
CA HIS A 203 8.25 21.61 -2.18
C HIS A 203 6.80 21.49 -1.67
N VAL A 204 6.65 20.89 -0.50
CA VAL A 204 5.37 20.71 0.18
C VAL A 204 5.29 21.68 1.34
N GLU A 205 4.21 22.45 1.38
CA GLU A 205 3.95 23.41 2.43
C GLU A 205 2.53 23.21 3.00
N SER A 206 2.42 23.28 4.34
CA SER A 206 1.15 23.19 5.06
C SER A 206 1.25 23.95 6.38
N ASP A 207 0.13 24.50 6.84
CA ASP A 207 0.06 25.24 8.10
C ASP A 207 0.21 24.36 9.34
N ASP A 208 0.21 23.01 9.18
CA ASP A 208 0.47 22.05 10.26
C ASP A 208 1.95 22.00 10.71
N GLY A 209 2.83 22.71 10.01
CA GLY A 209 4.28 22.72 10.22
C GLY A 209 5.06 21.83 9.25
N THR A 210 4.40 21.29 8.24
CA THR A 210 5.07 20.61 7.13
C THR A 210 5.72 21.66 6.22
N ASP A 211 7.05 21.56 6.06
CA ASP A 211 7.88 22.27 5.06
C ASP A 211 8.90 21.25 4.57
N LEU A 212 8.54 20.47 3.55
CA LEU A 212 9.32 19.34 3.08
C LEU A 212 9.75 19.54 1.64
N ARG A 213 11.03 19.30 1.35
CA ARG A 213 11.59 19.32 0.00
C ARG A 213 12.19 17.97 -0.33
N LEU A 214 11.94 17.51 -1.56
CA LEU A 214 12.49 16.27 -2.09
C LEU A 214 12.60 16.33 -3.61
N SER A 215 13.61 15.69 -4.19
CA SER A 215 13.71 15.50 -5.64
C SER A 215 12.98 14.25 -6.06
N VAL A 216 12.18 14.33 -7.11
CA VAL A 216 11.63 13.14 -7.78
C VAL A 216 12.77 12.23 -8.21
N GLY A 217 13.84 12.80 -8.78
CA GLY A 217 15.04 12.09 -9.19
C GLY A 217 15.00 11.59 -10.63
N GLN A 218 16.18 11.24 -11.13
CA GLN A 218 16.31 10.75 -12.49
C GLN A 218 15.71 9.36 -12.66
N GLN A 219 15.25 9.06 -13.88
CA GLN A 219 14.66 7.77 -14.25
C GLN A 219 13.52 7.33 -13.32
N ARG A 220 12.68 8.31 -12.92
CA ARG A 220 11.46 8.08 -12.15
C ARG A 220 10.23 8.15 -13.04
N ARG A 221 9.23 7.40 -12.67
CA ARG A 221 7.86 7.55 -13.15
C ARG A 221 6.91 7.49 -11.96
N TRP A 222 5.84 8.23 -12.07
CA TRP A 222 4.74 8.12 -11.12
C TRP A 222 3.97 6.82 -11.33
N ALA A 223 3.46 6.27 -10.27
CA ALA A 223 2.60 5.09 -10.25
C ALA A 223 1.31 5.38 -9.50
N GLY A 224 0.32 4.53 -9.63
CA GLY A 224 -0.95 4.63 -8.89
C GLY A 224 -2.08 3.91 -9.59
N VAL A 225 -3.15 3.64 -8.86
CA VAL A 225 -4.36 2.93 -9.33
C VAL A 225 -4.00 1.66 -10.08
N THR A 226 -3.11 0.87 -9.51
CA THR A 226 -2.54 -0.32 -10.17
C THR A 226 -3.45 -1.55 -10.11
N GLY A 227 -4.54 -1.51 -9.33
CA GLY A 227 -5.42 -2.66 -9.07
C GLY A 227 -4.89 -3.62 -7.99
N ARG A 228 -3.68 -3.39 -7.47
CA ARG A 228 -3.12 -4.22 -6.38
C ARG A 228 -3.86 -4.00 -5.08
N ASN A 229 -4.08 -2.76 -4.70
CA ASN A 229 -4.91 -2.36 -3.56
C ASN A 229 -6.31 -1.97 -4.04
N ILE A 230 -7.34 -2.50 -3.41
CA ILE A 230 -8.74 -2.13 -3.62
C ILE A 230 -9.32 -1.70 -2.27
N PRO A 231 -9.56 -0.38 -2.07
CA PRO A 231 -9.36 0.73 -3.01
C PRO A 231 -7.90 1.21 -3.10
N SER A 232 -7.54 1.95 -4.15
CA SER A 232 -6.36 2.79 -4.22
C SER A 232 -6.62 3.97 -5.15
N PHE A 233 -6.34 5.18 -4.65
CA PHE A 233 -6.58 6.45 -5.35
C PHE A 233 -5.32 7.32 -5.43
N GLU A 234 -4.26 6.86 -4.82
CA GLU A 234 -3.00 7.56 -4.75
C GLU A 234 -2.26 7.59 -6.08
N LEU A 235 -1.52 8.69 -6.30
CA LEU A 235 -0.42 8.75 -7.23
C LEU A 235 0.87 8.93 -6.42
N TYR A 236 1.83 8.03 -6.62
CA TYR A 236 3.05 7.97 -5.84
C TYR A 236 4.31 7.85 -6.68
N VAL A 237 5.40 8.26 -6.08
CA VAL A 237 6.77 8.13 -6.62
C VAL A 237 7.74 7.81 -5.49
N SER A 238 8.77 7.03 -5.76
CA SER A 238 9.90 6.87 -4.84
C SER A 238 10.92 7.95 -5.13
N PRO A 239 11.13 8.94 -4.23
CA PRO A 239 12.06 10.04 -4.47
C PRO A 239 13.53 9.58 -4.40
N ASP A 240 14.45 10.45 -4.79
CA ASP A 240 15.84 10.32 -4.37
C ASP A 240 15.93 10.65 -2.87
N TRP A 241 16.02 9.62 -2.04
CA TRP A 241 15.99 9.76 -0.59
C TRP A 241 17.05 10.73 -0.06
N ARG A 242 18.20 10.88 -0.73
CA ARG A 242 19.32 11.72 -0.32
C ARG A 242 19.00 13.22 -0.31
N THR A 243 17.97 13.59 -1.04
CA THR A 243 17.56 14.99 -1.28
C THR A 243 16.49 15.48 -0.31
N VAL A 244 15.96 14.60 0.54
CA VAL A 244 14.86 14.94 1.45
C VAL A 244 15.35 15.85 2.58
N GLU A 245 14.75 17.03 2.69
CA GLU A 245 15.08 18.07 3.67
C GLU A 245 13.81 18.71 4.25
N GLY A 246 13.84 19.11 5.51
CA GLY A 246 12.77 19.87 6.15
C GLY A 246 11.96 19.06 7.15
N SER A 247 10.70 19.45 7.36
CA SER A 247 9.79 18.87 8.35
C SER A 247 8.55 18.26 7.71
N TYR A 248 8.05 17.21 8.31
CA TYR A 248 6.80 16.53 7.93
C TYR A 248 5.95 16.22 9.16
N VAL A 249 4.66 16.46 9.07
CA VAL A 249 3.67 16.16 10.12
C VAL A 249 2.63 15.21 9.56
N ALA A 250 2.37 14.11 10.28
CA ALA A 250 1.30 13.18 10.02
C ALA A 250 0.26 13.26 11.14
N ASP A 251 -0.99 13.52 10.78
CA ASP A 251 -2.09 13.68 11.74
C ASP A 251 -2.89 12.40 11.93
N LEU A 252 -2.98 11.52 10.92
CA LEU A 252 -3.69 10.26 11.09
C LEU A 252 -2.90 9.25 11.92
N PRO A 253 -3.57 8.55 12.85
CA PRO A 253 -2.95 7.45 13.58
C PRO A 253 -2.53 6.31 12.63
N SER A 254 -1.40 5.67 12.93
CA SER A 254 -0.94 4.49 12.23
C SER A 254 -0.90 3.28 13.16
N PHE A 255 -1.36 2.13 12.66
CA PHE A 255 -1.36 0.85 13.36
C PHE A 255 -0.31 -0.07 12.76
N ARG A 256 0.64 -0.51 13.58
CA ARG A 256 1.68 -1.44 13.13
C ARG A 256 2.08 -2.40 14.24
N SER A 257 2.08 -3.70 13.94
CA SER A 257 2.54 -4.74 14.88
C SER A 257 1.92 -4.63 16.27
N GLY A 258 0.61 -4.34 16.36
CA GLY A 258 -0.12 -4.17 17.61
C GLY A 258 0.11 -2.84 18.33
N ASN A 259 0.89 -1.92 17.74
CA ASN A 259 1.16 -0.61 18.32
C ASN A 259 0.44 0.50 17.53
N ILE A 260 0.08 1.57 18.24
CA ILE A 260 -0.51 2.77 17.67
C ILE A 260 0.48 3.90 17.81
N THR A 261 0.68 4.65 16.73
CA THR A 261 1.41 5.91 16.73
C THR A 261 0.50 7.02 16.22
N SER A 262 0.56 8.21 16.80
CA SER A 262 -0.21 9.37 16.34
C SER A 262 0.55 10.67 16.55
N GLY A 263 0.18 11.71 15.77
CA GLY A 263 0.80 13.04 15.87
C GLY A 263 2.29 13.00 15.55
N ILE A 264 2.69 12.22 14.54
CA ILE A 264 4.10 12.03 14.17
C ILE A 264 4.64 13.32 13.54
N ARG A 265 5.79 13.77 14.04
CA ARG A 265 6.57 14.87 13.49
C ARG A 265 7.97 14.39 13.18
N LEU A 266 8.40 14.58 11.94
CA LEU A 266 9.71 14.18 11.46
C LEU A 266 10.50 15.40 10.99
N THR A 267 11.79 15.43 11.27
CA THR A 267 12.73 16.38 10.66
C THR A 267 13.77 15.62 9.87
N PHE A 268 13.92 15.99 8.61
CA PHE A 268 14.89 15.40 7.70
C PHE A 268 16.06 16.33 7.45
N ARG A 269 17.27 15.76 7.46
CA ARG A 269 18.50 16.42 6.97
C ARG A 269 19.31 15.43 6.15
N LYS A 270 19.68 15.85 4.94
CA LYS A 270 20.43 15.01 4.00
C LYS A 270 19.79 13.62 3.84
N GLY A 271 18.46 13.62 3.69
CA GLY A 271 17.68 12.42 3.42
C GLY A 271 17.40 11.50 4.61
N VAL A 272 17.86 11.83 5.81
CA VAL A 272 17.70 10.97 7.00
C VAL A 272 16.89 11.69 8.06
N VAL A 273 16.01 10.99 8.75
CA VAL A 273 15.31 11.49 9.94
C VAL A 273 16.33 11.80 11.03
N THR A 274 16.43 13.06 11.43
CA THR A 274 17.31 13.55 12.50
C THR A 274 16.56 13.86 13.79
N ALA A 275 15.26 14.08 13.72
CA ALA A 275 14.39 14.22 14.88
C ALA A 275 13.04 13.56 14.59
N LEU A 276 12.51 12.85 15.57
CA LEU A 276 11.21 12.22 15.56
C LEU A 276 10.52 12.54 16.88
N ALA A 277 9.28 13.01 16.80
CA ALA A 277 8.39 13.13 17.94
C ALA A 277 7.02 12.55 17.59
N ALA A 278 6.30 12.06 18.57
CA ALA A 278 4.94 11.57 18.40
C ALA A 278 4.12 11.83 19.67
N GLU A 279 2.84 12.18 19.51
CA GLU A 279 1.94 12.33 20.65
C GLU A 279 1.68 10.99 21.36
N LYS A 280 1.66 9.91 20.59
CA LYS A 280 1.51 8.54 21.08
C LYS A 280 2.45 7.59 20.35
N GLY A 281 3.07 6.67 21.07
CA GLY A 281 3.89 5.61 20.50
C GLY A 281 5.29 6.06 20.02
N GLU A 282 5.85 7.16 20.55
CA GLU A 282 7.15 7.71 20.14
C GLU A 282 8.29 6.69 20.26
N ALA A 283 8.39 5.97 21.39
CA ALA A 283 9.42 4.96 21.58
C ALA A 283 9.32 3.82 20.55
N PHE A 284 8.10 3.41 20.20
CA PHE A 284 7.89 2.43 19.13
C PHE A 284 8.32 2.99 17.77
N ALA A 285 7.94 4.22 17.46
CA ALA A 285 8.31 4.88 16.21
C ALA A 285 9.84 5.02 16.07
N ALA A 286 10.53 5.43 17.13
CA ALA A 286 11.99 5.50 17.18
C ALA A 286 12.64 4.12 16.96
N GLY A 287 12.08 3.07 17.56
CA GLY A 287 12.50 1.69 17.32
C GLY A 287 12.33 1.26 15.87
N GLN A 288 11.23 1.62 15.22
CA GLN A 288 11.00 1.30 13.80
C GLN A 288 12.01 1.98 12.88
N THR A 289 12.33 3.25 13.11
CA THR A 289 13.31 3.99 12.29
C THR A 289 14.77 3.52 12.49
N SER A 290 15.00 2.62 13.43
CA SER A 290 16.34 2.06 13.77
C SER A 290 16.51 0.61 13.32
N ILE A 291 15.52 -0.01 12.64
CA ILE A 291 15.56 -1.44 12.28
C ILE A 291 16.72 -1.75 11.32
N ASP A 292 16.98 -0.87 10.35
CA ASP A 292 18.08 -0.95 9.40
C ASP A 292 18.49 0.45 8.90
N ALA A 293 19.54 0.53 8.12
CA ALA A 293 20.10 1.80 7.63
C ALA A 293 19.14 2.59 6.71
N GLY A 294 18.16 1.92 6.09
CA GLY A 294 17.16 2.55 5.23
C GLY A 294 15.89 2.96 5.97
N ALA A 295 15.67 2.45 7.17
CA ALA A 295 14.39 2.63 7.90
C ALA A 295 14.10 4.10 8.26
N ALA A 296 15.11 4.95 8.38
CA ALA A 296 14.97 6.38 8.65
C ALA A 296 15.00 7.27 7.39
N ARG A 297 14.75 6.71 6.20
CA ARG A 297 14.78 7.41 4.92
C ARG A 297 13.44 7.30 4.23
N VAL A 298 13.10 8.29 3.40
CA VAL A 298 11.85 8.26 2.62
C VAL A 298 11.99 7.28 1.45
N GLY A 299 11.07 6.32 1.38
CA GLY A 299 10.94 5.37 0.26
C GLY A 299 9.84 5.73 -0.72
N GLU A 300 8.84 6.51 -0.26
CA GLU A 300 7.68 6.89 -1.05
C GLU A 300 7.18 8.29 -0.70
N PHE A 301 6.66 8.96 -1.70
CA PHE A 301 5.89 10.20 -1.63
C PHE A 301 4.61 10.01 -2.44
N ALA A 302 3.45 10.25 -1.85
CA ALA A 302 2.16 10.02 -2.48
C ALA A 302 1.17 11.16 -2.22
N LEU A 303 0.28 11.38 -3.20
CA LEU A 303 -0.81 12.35 -3.15
C LEU A 303 -2.13 11.70 -3.55
N VAL A 304 -3.21 12.05 -2.85
CA VAL A 304 -4.56 11.58 -3.13
C VAL A 304 -5.46 12.75 -3.49
N ASP A 305 -6.04 12.71 -4.68
CA ASP A 305 -7.01 13.71 -5.13
C ASP A 305 -8.40 13.41 -4.57
N LYS A 306 -8.99 14.38 -3.88
CA LYS A 306 -10.33 14.26 -3.27
C LYS A 306 -11.46 13.99 -4.26
N ARG A 307 -11.25 14.26 -5.55
CA ARG A 307 -12.24 13.96 -6.61
C ARG A 307 -12.33 12.46 -6.91
N PHE A 308 -11.26 11.71 -6.62
CA PHE A 308 -11.20 10.27 -6.87
C PHE A 308 -11.60 9.48 -5.64
N SER A 309 -11.04 9.83 -4.48
CA SER A 309 -11.25 9.08 -3.25
C SER A 309 -12.47 9.56 -2.47
N PRO A 310 -13.48 8.71 -2.29
CA PRO A 310 -14.61 9.03 -1.44
C PRO A 310 -14.32 8.78 0.06
N ILE A 311 -13.14 8.30 0.43
CA ILE A 311 -12.78 7.99 1.82
C ILE A 311 -12.66 9.31 2.59
N SER A 312 -13.47 9.49 3.65
CA SER A 312 -13.51 10.70 4.45
C SER A 312 -13.52 10.45 5.95
N ARG A 313 -13.32 9.20 6.35
CA ARG A 313 -13.25 8.78 7.75
C ARG A 313 -11.98 7.96 7.98
N PHE A 314 -11.47 8.04 9.20
CA PHE A 314 -10.43 7.15 9.67
C PHE A 314 -10.94 5.71 9.73
N MET A 315 -10.23 4.78 9.12
CA MET A 315 -10.62 3.38 8.96
C MET A 315 -9.77 2.42 9.81
N ALA A 316 -8.82 2.92 10.57
CA ALA A 316 -7.87 2.13 11.35
C ALA A 316 -7.16 1.04 10.52
N ASN A 317 -6.95 1.33 9.24
CA ASN A 317 -6.30 0.43 8.30
C ASN A 317 -5.55 1.25 7.24
N THR A 318 -4.25 1.02 7.11
CA THR A 318 -3.36 1.76 6.21
C THR A 318 -3.90 1.80 4.78
N LEU A 319 -4.40 0.69 4.24
CA LEU A 319 -4.95 0.62 2.87
C LEU A 319 -6.04 1.68 2.59
N PHE A 320 -6.87 2.02 3.60
CA PHE A 320 -7.90 3.04 3.46
C PHE A 320 -7.37 4.42 3.87
N ASP A 321 -6.63 4.48 4.96
CA ASP A 321 -6.21 5.74 5.56
C ASP A 321 -5.17 6.47 4.68
N GLU A 322 -4.27 5.75 4.00
CA GLU A 322 -3.34 6.30 3.00
C GLU A 322 -4.07 6.90 1.78
N ASN A 323 -5.27 6.41 1.50
CA ASN A 323 -6.12 6.83 0.40
C ASN A 323 -7.23 7.82 0.82
N HIS A 324 -7.05 8.52 1.95
CA HIS A 324 -8.03 9.48 2.45
C HIS A 324 -8.24 10.63 1.47
N GLY A 325 -9.48 10.81 0.99
CA GLY A 325 -9.88 11.94 0.14
C GLY A 325 -10.29 13.15 0.97
N GLY A 326 -11.26 12.96 1.86
CA GLY A 326 -11.72 13.99 2.78
C GLY A 326 -12.05 15.31 2.12
N GLU A 327 -11.91 16.40 2.86
CA GLU A 327 -12.11 17.78 2.38
C GLU A 327 -10.88 18.30 1.61
N ASN A 328 -9.68 17.89 2.01
CA ASN A 328 -8.42 18.47 1.55
C ASN A 328 -7.56 17.47 0.75
N GLY A 329 -8.11 16.30 0.35
CA GLY A 329 -7.28 15.21 -0.13
C GLY A 329 -6.36 14.69 0.98
N SER A 330 -5.32 13.99 0.61
CA SER A 330 -4.27 13.60 1.55
C SER A 330 -2.91 13.51 0.87
N MET A 331 -1.91 13.44 1.70
CA MET A 331 -0.54 13.12 1.31
C MET A 331 -0.01 12.10 2.31
N HIS A 332 0.84 11.20 1.85
CA HIS A 332 1.67 10.44 2.76
C HIS A 332 3.12 10.35 2.28
N ILE A 333 3.99 10.13 3.20
CA ILE A 333 5.32 9.61 2.93
C ILE A 333 5.43 8.23 3.57
N ALA A 334 6.13 7.30 2.90
CA ALA A 334 6.55 6.08 3.56
C ALA A 334 8.01 6.15 3.95
N LEU A 335 8.33 5.82 5.20
CA LEU A 335 9.70 5.54 5.59
C LEU A 335 10.08 4.12 5.19
N GLY A 336 11.30 3.95 4.69
CA GLY A 336 11.87 2.66 4.37
C GLY A 336 11.91 2.34 2.87
N GLN A 337 11.41 1.17 2.48
CA GLN A 337 11.56 0.59 1.15
C GLN A 337 10.95 1.41 0.03
N SER A 338 11.74 1.69 -1.03
CA SER A 338 11.28 2.27 -2.29
C SER A 338 10.62 1.23 -3.21
N TYR A 339 9.68 1.66 -4.04
CA TYR A 339 8.98 0.81 -5.00
C TYR A 339 9.68 0.73 -6.37
N ALA A 340 9.95 -0.51 -6.81
CA ALA A 340 10.59 -0.79 -8.10
C ALA A 340 9.75 -0.34 -9.32
N ASN A 341 8.42 -0.32 -9.19
CA ASN A 341 7.53 0.08 -10.29
C ASN A 341 7.55 1.59 -10.58
N THR A 342 8.20 2.39 -9.73
CA THR A 342 8.48 3.82 -9.98
C THR A 342 9.80 4.06 -10.71
N PHE A 343 10.55 3.01 -11.05
CA PHE A 343 11.70 3.09 -11.95
C PHE A 343 11.23 3.14 -13.41
N ALA A 344 11.68 4.13 -14.17
CA ALA A 344 11.27 4.35 -15.56
C ALA A 344 12.01 3.46 -16.58
N GLY A 345 13.11 2.81 -16.18
CA GLY A 345 13.85 1.87 -17.02
C GLY A 345 13.23 0.48 -17.10
N ALA A 346 13.89 -0.43 -17.82
CA ALA A 346 13.47 -1.82 -17.88
C ALA A 346 13.71 -2.56 -16.55
N ALA A 347 12.83 -3.47 -16.18
CA ALA A 347 12.92 -4.17 -14.91
C ALA A 347 14.25 -4.92 -14.69
N PRO A 348 14.89 -5.55 -15.70
CA PRO A 348 16.20 -6.18 -15.53
C PRO A 348 17.33 -5.19 -15.18
N ASP A 349 17.18 -3.92 -15.54
CA ASP A 349 18.18 -2.87 -15.29
C ASP A 349 18.08 -2.28 -13.87
N PHE A 350 17.09 -2.69 -13.10
CA PHE A 350 16.87 -2.23 -11.73
C PHE A 350 17.60 -3.10 -10.71
N ASP A 351 18.89 -3.24 -10.89
CA ASP A 351 19.82 -3.92 -9.99
C ASP A 351 20.20 -3.06 -8.77
N GLU A 352 21.00 -3.60 -7.87
CA GLU A 352 21.43 -2.92 -6.65
C GLU A 352 22.26 -1.66 -6.95
N ALA A 353 23.18 -1.74 -7.90
CA ALA A 353 24.00 -0.61 -8.31
C ALA A 353 23.18 0.54 -8.89
N THR A 354 22.17 0.23 -9.69
CA THR A 354 21.23 1.22 -10.25
C THR A 354 20.36 1.84 -9.15
N ARG A 355 19.89 1.05 -8.18
CA ARG A 355 19.14 1.56 -7.02
C ARG A 355 19.97 2.55 -6.22
N GLU A 356 21.19 2.20 -5.87
CA GLU A 356 22.10 3.05 -5.11
C GLU A 356 22.44 4.33 -5.89
N ARG A 357 22.84 4.21 -7.14
CA ARG A 357 23.17 5.33 -8.02
C ARG A 357 22.03 6.32 -8.14
N LEU A 358 20.81 5.85 -8.30
CA LEU A 358 19.62 6.67 -8.45
C LEU A 358 18.97 7.12 -7.13
N GLY A 359 19.46 6.65 -5.98
CA GLY A 359 18.92 7.02 -4.68
C GLY A 359 17.54 6.39 -4.38
N PHE A 360 17.26 5.18 -4.88
CA PHE A 360 16.17 4.35 -4.36
C PHE A 360 16.56 3.75 -3.03
N ASN A 361 15.76 3.95 -2.02
CA ASN A 361 16.04 3.42 -0.69
C ASN A 361 15.72 1.92 -0.59
N THR A 362 16.54 1.20 0.15
CA THR A 362 16.34 -0.21 0.48
C THR A 362 16.21 -0.37 1.99
N SER A 363 15.16 -1.05 2.43
CA SER A 363 14.87 -1.31 3.84
C SER A 363 13.97 -2.53 3.96
N THR A 364 13.93 -3.12 5.16
CA THR A 364 12.90 -4.10 5.54
C THR A 364 11.63 -3.43 6.05
N LEU A 365 11.68 -2.14 6.36
CA LEU A 365 10.55 -1.31 6.72
C LEU A 365 9.89 -0.77 5.44
N HIS A 366 8.57 -0.65 5.45
CA HIS A 366 7.76 0.26 4.66
C HIS A 366 6.64 0.72 5.57
N TRP A 367 6.59 2.01 5.86
CA TRP A 367 5.67 2.55 6.86
C TRP A 367 5.10 3.90 6.43
N ASP A 368 3.82 3.88 6.05
CA ASP A 368 3.06 5.03 5.59
C ASP A 368 2.64 5.91 6.76
N MET A 369 2.85 7.19 6.62
CA MET A 369 2.50 8.24 7.57
C MET A 369 1.65 9.27 6.84
N VAL A 370 0.36 9.32 7.17
CA VAL A 370 -0.65 10.06 6.41
C VAL A 370 -0.92 11.42 7.03
N ALA A 371 -1.06 12.42 6.17
CA ALA A 371 -1.39 13.78 6.54
C ALA A 371 -2.59 14.29 5.72
N THR A 372 -3.63 14.79 6.41
CA THR A 372 -4.90 15.25 5.84
C THR A 372 -5.13 16.77 5.85
N PRO A 373 -4.38 17.61 6.58
CA PRO A 373 -4.53 19.06 6.52
C PRO A 373 -4.30 19.64 5.12
N PRO A 374 -4.84 20.85 4.81
CA PRO A 374 -4.62 21.52 3.53
C PRO A 374 -3.13 21.69 3.23
N ARG A 375 -2.75 21.50 1.97
CA ARG A 375 -1.36 21.63 1.54
C ARG A 375 -1.23 22.09 0.11
N ARG A 376 -0.07 22.72 -0.17
CA ARG A 376 0.38 23.04 -1.51
C ARG A 376 1.62 22.23 -1.83
N VAL A 377 1.67 21.69 -3.06
CA VAL A 377 2.89 21.07 -3.60
C VAL A 377 3.30 21.82 -4.86
N THR A 378 4.49 22.41 -4.81
CA THR A 378 5.08 23.18 -5.92
C THR A 378 6.25 22.38 -6.50
N ALA A 379 6.23 22.13 -7.80
CA ALA A 379 7.35 21.57 -8.54
C ALA A 379 8.29 22.71 -8.99
N HIS A 380 9.55 22.61 -8.63
CA HIS A 380 10.63 23.49 -9.07
C HIS A 380 11.38 22.81 -10.21
N LEU A 381 11.19 23.33 -11.43
CA LEU A 381 11.78 22.80 -12.66
C LEU A 381 13.18 23.37 -12.89
N HIS A 382 13.96 22.64 -13.70
CA HIS A 382 15.21 23.19 -14.22
C HIS A 382 14.97 24.53 -14.93
N GLY A 383 15.90 25.47 -14.75
CA GLY A 383 15.75 26.85 -15.28
C GLY A 383 14.93 27.80 -14.39
N GLY A 384 14.58 27.38 -13.17
CA GLY A 384 13.97 28.25 -12.15
C GLY A 384 12.46 28.43 -12.28
N LYS A 385 11.80 27.82 -13.25
CA LYS A 385 10.35 27.82 -13.36
C LYS A 385 9.71 27.02 -12.22
N ARG A 386 8.59 27.49 -11.71
CA ARG A 386 7.80 26.83 -10.67
C ARG A 386 6.39 26.58 -11.18
N THR A 387 5.79 25.47 -10.77
CA THR A 387 4.39 25.17 -11.06
C THR A 387 3.77 24.45 -9.88
N THR A 388 2.59 24.90 -9.45
CA THR A 388 1.81 24.20 -8.43
C THR A 388 1.21 22.95 -9.07
N ILE A 389 1.55 21.78 -8.54
CA ILE A 389 1.06 20.50 -9.04
C ILE A 389 -0.11 19.95 -8.22
N TYR A 390 -0.23 20.39 -6.95
CA TYR A 390 -1.31 19.95 -6.06
C TYR A 390 -1.65 21.08 -5.08
N GLU A 391 -2.92 21.38 -4.93
CA GLU A 391 -3.46 22.38 -4.01
C GLU A 391 -4.95 22.16 -3.80
N ASP A 392 -5.48 22.53 -2.62
CA ASP A 392 -6.89 22.35 -2.23
C ASP A 392 -7.38 20.90 -2.39
N GLY A 393 -6.50 19.93 -2.13
CA GLY A 393 -6.81 18.52 -2.23
C GLY A 393 -6.94 17.99 -3.67
N MET A 394 -6.43 18.68 -4.66
CA MET A 394 -6.58 18.33 -6.07
C MET A 394 -5.28 18.54 -6.84
N PHE A 395 -5.02 17.68 -7.82
CA PHE A 395 -3.99 17.95 -8.80
C PHE A 395 -4.34 19.16 -9.68
N ARG A 396 -3.34 19.99 -9.98
CA ARG A 396 -3.42 21.25 -10.74
C ARG A 396 -2.61 21.22 -12.05
N ILE A 397 -2.31 20.02 -12.54
CA ILE A 397 -1.36 19.84 -13.65
C ILE A 397 -2.03 19.47 -15.00
N LEU A 398 -3.36 19.29 -15.03
CA LEU A 398 -4.13 19.08 -16.26
C LEU A 398 -4.89 20.34 -16.65
#